data_423d884d27d0833ff189d3f8c202a30d
#
_entry.id   423d884d27d0833ff189d3f8c202a30d
#
_cell.length_a   1.000
_cell.length_b   1.000
_cell.length_c   1.000
_cell.angle_alpha   90.00
_cell.angle_beta   90.00
_cell.angle_gamma   90.00
#
_symmetry.space_group_name_H-M   'P 1'
#
loop_
_entity.id
_entity.type
_entity.pdbx_description
1 polymer ?
#
loop_
_entity_poly.entity_id
_entity_poly.type
_entity_poly.pdbx_seq_one_letter_code
_entity_poly.pdbx_strand_id
1 'polypeptide(L)'
;MLRSLVGSEMCIRDSTGSVATGLLIASRAGMKKVTLELGGNDPLVVLKDADIDRAVNGVMNGAYLNAGQVCMGVKRIIVDESIADEFTQKLVRETKKIKMGDPMDKNTVLGTLIDEDAARMVEETVNNAVKAGAKILTGGKRDGAFYEATVLDNVTPDMDVVVNETFGPVAPIIKVKSTDEAVSYTHLTLPTIR
;
A
#
# COMPACT_ATOMS: atom_id res chain seq x y z
N MET A 1 -1.65 -31.95 33.19
CA MET A 1 -0.78 -31.10 32.36
C MET A 1 -1.47 -30.59 31.10
N LEU A 2 -2.15 -31.40 30.32
CA LEU A 2 -2.90 -30.98 29.11
C LEU A 2 -4.05 -29.97 29.38
N ARG A 3 -4.67 -29.99 30.55
CA ARG A 3 -5.80 -29.08 30.89
C ARG A 3 -5.37 -27.62 31.08
N SER A 4 -4.14 -27.35 31.51
CA SER A 4 -3.67 -25.97 31.69
C SER A 4 -3.26 -25.31 30.38
N LEU A 5 -2.77 -26.06 29.40
CA LEU A 5 -2.42 -25.56 28.07
C LEU A 5 -3.69 -25.25 27.25
N VAL A 6 -4.68 -26.13 27.29
CA VAL A 6 -5.97 -25.91 26.62
C VAL A 6 -6.69 -24.68 27.18
N GLY A 7 -6.60 -24.44 28.48
CA GLY A 7 -7.19 -23.25 29.10
C GLY A 7 -6.51 -21.93 28.71
N SER A 8 -5.19 -21.92 28.55
CA SER A 8 -4.45 -20.73 28.12
C SER A 8 -4.66 -20.40 26.63
N GLU A 9 -4.72 -21.38 25.76
CA GLU A 9 -5.03 -21.18 24.33
C GLU A 9 -6.44 -20.64 24.11
N MET A 10 -7.40 -21.02 24.93
CA MET A 10 -8.77 -20.51 24.86
C MET A 10 -8.92 -19.06 25.33
N CYS A 11 -7.93 -18.47 26.00
CA CYS A 11 -7.98 -17.11 26.54
C CYS A 11 -7.43 -16.06 25.59
N ILE A 12 -6.79 -16.44 24.48
CA ILE A 12 -6.17 -15.53 23.52
C ILE A 12 -6.63 -15.88 22.10
N ARG A 13 -6.84 -14.84 21.29
CA ARG A 13 -6.99 -14.92 19.84
C ARG A 13 -6.06 -13.92 19.21
N ASP A 14 -5.17 -14.39 18.39
CA ASP A 14 -4.27 -13.60 17.57
C ASP A 14 -4.51 -13.90 16.09
N SER A 15 -4.28 -12.91 15.25
CA SER A 15 -4.42 -13.03 13.80
C SER A 15 -3.66 -11.93 13.10
N THR A 16 -3.12 -12.28 11.94
CA THR A 16 -2.67 -11.31 10.92
C THR A 16 -3.60 -11.43 9.73
N GLY A 17 -4.13 -10.30 9.24
CA GLY A 17 -5.05 -10.31 8.11
C GLY A 17 -5.66 -8.93 7.82
N SER A 18 -6.71 -8.90 7.02
CA SER A 18 -7.40 -7.66 6.68
C SER A 18 -8.16 -7.06 7.89
N VAL A 19 -8.43 -5.75 7.85
CA VAL A 19 -9.26 -5.07 8.86
C VAL A 19 -10.62 -5.75 9.00
N ALA A 20 -11.25 -6.14 7.89
CA ALA A 20 -12.55 -6.84 7.91
C ALA A 20 -12.47 -8.18 8.65
N THR A 21 -11.40 -8.95 8.43
CA THR A 21 -11.15 -10.20 9.17
C THR A 21 -10.92 -9.93 10.65
N GLY A 22 -10.14 -8.91 10.99
CA GLY A 22 -9.89 -8.51 12.38
C GLY A 22 -11.17 -8.13 13.13
N LEU A 23 -12.04 -7.32 12.51
CA LEU A 23 -13.34 -6.96 13.07
C LEU A 23 -14.24 -8.19 13.30
N LEU A 24 -14.24 -9.14 12.36
CA LEU A 24 -14.98 -10.38 12.51
C LEU A 24 -14.46 -11.22 13.68
N ILE A 25 -13.14 -11.35 13.81
CA ILE A 25 -12.52 -12.06 14.93
C ILE A 25 -12.84 -11.37 16.25
N ALA A 26 -12.67 -10.05 16.34
CA ALA A 26 -12.95 -9.27 17.54
C ALA A 26 -14.42 -9.43 17.99
N SER A 27 -15.37 -9.38 17.05
CA SER A 27 -16.79 -9.55 17.33
C SER A 27 -17.15 -10.94 17.87
N ARG A 28 -16.35 -11.96 17.58
CA ARG A 28 -16.58 -13.36 17.97
C ARG A 28 -15.68 -13.83 19.12
N ALA A 29 -14.73 -13.02 19.53
CA ALA A 29 -13.74 -13.43 20.55
C ALA A 29 -14.34 -13.55 21.96
N GLY A 30 -15.45 -12.90 22.25
CA GLY A 30 -16.05 -12.88 23.58
C GLY A 30 -15.12 -12.23 24.60
N MET A 31 -14.82 -12.93 25.70
CA MET A 31 -13.92 -12.44 26.76
C MET A 31 -12.44 -12.75 26.52
N LYS A 32 -12.07 -13.29 25.35
CA LYS A 32 -10.67 -13.60 25.03
C LYS A 32 -9.89 -12.33 24.77
N LYS A 33 -8.63 -12.31 25.18
CA LYS A 33 -7.68 -11.29 24.73
C LYS A 33 -7.45 -11.46 23.20
N VAL A 34 -7.44 -10.35 22.49
CA VAL A 34 -7.26 -10.33 21.04
C VAL A 34 -6.01 -9.55 20.72
N THR A 35 -5.13 -10.13 19.90
CA THR A 35 -3.98 -9.45 19.29
C THR A 35 -4.15 -9.53 17.79
N LEU A 36 -4.27 -8.39 17.13
CA LEU A 36 -4.57 -8.30 15.71
C LEU A 36 -3.53 -7.43 15.01
N GLU A 37 -2.84 -8.04 14.04
CA GLU A 37 -1.98 -7.38 13.08
C GLU A 37 -2.77 -7.24 11.77
N LEU A 38 -3.14 -6.01 11.44
CA LEU A 38 -4.08 -5.73 10.35
C LEU A 38 -3.40 -4.93 9.23
N GLY A 39 -4.21 -4.38 8.33
CA GLY A 39 -3.73 -3.55 7.24
C GLY A 39 -3.23 -2.18 7.67
N GLY A 40 -2.64 -1.46 6.74
CA GLY A 40 -2.18 -0.08 6.87
C GLY A 40 -2.42 0.69 5.57
N ASN A 41 -2.33 2.01 5.66
CA ASN A 41 -2.42 2.88 4.48
C ASN A 41 -1.45 4.06 4.64
N ASP A 42 -0.15 3.72 4.72
CA ASP A 42 0.87 4.63 5.20
C ASP A 42 1.25 5.69 4.18
N PRO A 43 1.31 6.98 4.59
CA PRO A 43 1.72 8.06 3.72
C PRO A 43 3.24 8.25 3.74
N LEU A 44 3.82 8.58 2.58
CA LEU A 44 5.14 9.18 2.45
C LEU A 44 4.95 10.63 1.99
N VAL A 45 5.41 11.59 2.80
CA VAL A 45 5.28 13.02 2.52
C VAL A 45 6.60 13.56 2.01
N VAL A 46 6.55 14.26 0.86
CA VAL A 46 7.71 14.89 0.21
C VAL A 46 7.44 16.39 0.13
N LEU A 47 8.04 17.15 1.03
CA LEU A 47 7.92 18.61 1.08
C LEU A 47 8.94 19.28 0.15
N LYS A 48 8.74 20.55 -0.13
CA LYS A 48 9.54 21.34 -1.09
C LYS A 48 11.04 21.37 -0.84
N ASP A 49 11.49 21.16 0.40
CA ASP A 49 12.88 21.14 0.81
C ASP A 49 13.46 19.72 0.92
N ALA A 50 12.72 18.72 0.49
CA ALA A 50 13.16 17.32 0.54
C ALA A 50 14.26 17.03 -0.47
N ASP A 51 15.18 16.14 -0.11
CA ASP A 51 16.08 15.47 -1.06
C ASP A 51 15.27 14.51 -1.94
N ILE A 52 15.07 14.89 -3.19
CA ILE A 52 14.22 14.15 -4.14
C ILE A 52 14.78 12.75 -4.40
N ASP A 53 16.10 12.57 -4.50
CA ASP A 53 16.68 11.26 -4.77
C ASP A 53 16.47 10.32 -3.59
N ARG A 54 16.62 10.83 -2.38
CA ARG A 54 16.30 10.09 -1.15
C ARG A 54 14.82 9.76 -1.05
N ALA A 55 13.93 10.70 -1.39
CA ALA A 55 12.49 10.48 -1.39
C ALA A 55 12.07 9.41 -2.40
N VAL A 56 12.61 9.45 -3.63
CA VAL A 56 12.38 8.42 -4.66
C VAL A 56 12.85 7.04 -4.16
N ASN A 57 14.04 6.95 -3.57
CA ASN A 57 14.52 5.70 -2.98
C ASN A 57 13.61 5.19 -1.84
N GLY A 58 13.04 6.10 -1.05
CA GLY A 58 12.04 5.78 -0.03
C GLY A 58 10.79 5.13 -0.63
N VAL A 59 10.27 5.66 -1.74
CA VAL A 59 9.14 5.05 -2.46
C VAL A 59 9.51 3.71 -3.06
N MET A 60 10.67 3.61 -3.74
CA MET A 60 11.12 2.36 -4.36
C MET A 60 11.17 1.21 -3.35
N ASN A 61 11.68 1.47 -2.16
CA ASN A 61 11.73 0.47 -1.09
C ASN A 61 10.38 0.30 -0.36
N GLY A 62 9.65 1.39 -0.14
CA GLY A 62 8.42 1.34 0.66
C GLY A 62 7.21 0.81 -0.10
N ALA A 63 7.05 1.17 -1.39
CA ALA A 63 5.87 0.81 -2.17
C ALA A 63 6.01 -0.53 -2.91
N TYR A 64 7.25 -0.94 -3.25
CA TYR A 64 7.47 -2.12 -4.09
C TYR A 64 8.08 -3.32 -3.36
N LEU A 65 8.50 -3.17 -2.10
CA LEU A 65 8.96 -4.29 -1.26
C LEU A 65 7.90 -5.38 -1.24
N ASN A 66 8.32 -6.63 -1.48
CA ASN A 66 7.43 -7.79 -1.50
C ASN A 66 6.19 -7.61 -2.40
N ALA A 67 6.38 -6.97 -3.57
CA ALA A 67 5.29 -6.59 -4.49
C ALA A 67 4.19 -5.73 -3.83
N GLY A 68 4.54 -4.86 -2.89
CA GLY A 68 3.62 -3.99 -2.16
C GLY A 68 2.76 -4.69 -1.11
N GLN A 69 2.95 -5.99 -0.89
CA GLN A 69 2.20 -6.79 0.09
C GLN A 69 2.81 -6.66 1.49
N VAL A 70 2.82 -5.45 2.00
CA VAL A 70 3.38 -5.08 3.31
C VAL A 70 2.43 -4.11 4.01
N CYS A 71 1.98 -4.44 5.22
CA CYS A 71 1.03 -3.62 5.98
C CYS A 71 1.57 -2.22 6.31
N MET A 72 2.88 -2.10 6.58
CA MET A 72 3.58 -0.84 6.81
C MET A 72 4.26 -0.28 5.55
N GLY A 73 3.85 -0.72 4.38
CA GLY A 73 4.36 -0.23 3.10
C GLY A 73 3.79 1.15 2.74
N VAL A 74 4.55 1.92 1.95
CA VAL A 74 4.06 3.20 1.42
C VAL A 74 2.91 2.94 0.46
N LYS A 75 1.73 3.47 0.80
CA LYS A 75 0.49 3.33 0.01
C LYS A 75 0.04 4.65 -0.60
N ARG A 76 0.46 5.78 -0.01
CA ARG A 76 0.08 7.12 -0.45
C ARG A 76 1.32 8.00 -0.51
N ILE A 77 1.57 8.62 -1.66
CA ILE A 77 2.71 9.51 -1.86
C ILE A 77 2.17 10.92 -1.99
N ILE A 78 2.43 11.76 -0.98
CA ILE A 78 1.92 13.12 -0.88
C ILE A 78 3.09 14.05 -1.17
N VAL A 79 3.02 14.81 -2.27
CA VAL A 79 4.14 15.60 -2.78
C VAL A 79 3.76 17.06 -2.93
N ASP A 80 4.62 17.97 -2.45
CA ASP A 80 4.47 19.39 -2.69
C ASP A 80 4.48 19.70 -4.20
N GLU A 81 3.50 20.47 -4.68
CA GLU A 81 3.29 20.71 -6.11
C GLU A 81 4.50 21.36 -6.80
N SER A 82 5.30 22.14 -6.05
CA SER A 82 6.48 22.82 -6.60
C SER A 82 7.61 21.89 -7.04
N ILE A 83 7.66 20.69 -6.49
CA ILE A 83 8.68 19.65 -6.82
C ILE A 83 8.08 18.40 -7.44
N ALA A 84 6.74 18.34 -7.54
CA ALA A 84 6.03 17.12 -7.94
C ALA A 84 6.42 16.61 -9.32
N ASP A 85 6.65 17.49 -10.28
CA ASP A 85 7.00 17.09 -11.64
C ASP A 85 8.39 16.45 -11.71
N GLU A 86 9.40 17.04 -11.03
CA GLU A 86 10.75 16.47 -10.97
C GLU A 86 10.74 15.13 -10.22
N PHE A 87 10.08 15.09 -9.07
CA PHE A 87 9.93 13.87 -8.29
C PHE A 87 9.29 12.75 -9.11
N THR A 88 8.16 13.04 -9.76
CA THR A 88 7.40 12.08 -10.56
C THR A 88 8.23 11.54 -11.72
N GLN A 89 8.94 12.40 -12.45
CA GLN A 89 9.81 11.96 -13.55
C GLN A 89 10.93 11.04 -13.07
N LYS A 90 11.56 11.36 -11.94
CA LYS A 90 12.59 10.51 -11.33
C LYS A 90 12.01 9.16 -10.88
N LEU A 91 10.86 9.18 -10.19
CA LEU A 91 10.21 7.97 -9.74
C LEU A 91 9.85 7.04 -10.90
N VAL A 92 9.22 7.57 -11.95
CA VAL A 92 8.89 6.79 -13.16
C VAL A 92 10.12 6.17 -13.80
N ARG A 93 11.23 6.94 -13.88
CA ARG A 93 12.50 6.43 -14.44
C ARG A 93 13.04 5.26 -13.63
N GLU A 94 13.04 5.36 -12.29
CA GLU A 94 13.53 4.29 -11.42
C GLU A 94 12.59 3.07 -11.42
N THR A 95 11.27 3.30 -11.38
CA THR A 95 10.26 2.23 -11.46
C THR A 95 10.39 1.39 -12.73
N LYS A 96 10.68 2.01 -13.88
CA LYS A 96 10.90 1.31 -15.15
C LYS A 96 12.11 0.36 -15.16
N LYS A 97 13.03 0.50 -14.21
CA LYS A 97 14.18 -0.39 -14.08
C LYS A 97 13.87 -1.65 -13.29
N ILE A 98 12.71 -1.71 -12.63
CA ILE A 98 12.30 -2.87 -11.84
C ILE A 98 12.14 -4.07 -12.76
N LYS A 99 12.93 -5.11 -12.49
CA LYS A 99 12.79 -6.40 -13.16
C LYS A 99 11.77 -7.25 -12.41
N MET A 100 10.64 -7.49 -13.05
CA MET A 100 9.62 -8.44 -12.59
C MET A 100 9.93 -9.84 -13.12
N GLY A 101 9.74 -10.89 -12.33
CA GLY A 101 9.99 -12.25 -12.78
C GLY A 101 9.98 -13.28 -11.66
N ASP A 102 10.53 -14.45 -11.96
CA ASP A 102 10.65 -15.57 -11.00
C ASP A 102 11.40 -15.11 -9.73
N PRO A 103 10.79 -15.25 -8.53
CA PRO A 103 11.44 -14.88 -7.27
C PRO A 103 12.72 -15.69 -6.97
N MET A 104 12.95 -16.83 -7.63
CA MET A 104 14.19 -17.60 -7.50
C MET A 104 15.34 -17.04 -8.36
N ASP A 105 15.07 -16.16 -9.34
CA ASP A 105 16.13 -15.45 -10.08
C ASP A 105 16.68 -14.30 -9.21
N LYS A 106 17.98 -14.32 -8.91
CA LYS A 106 18.67 -13.29 -8.12
C LYS A 106 18.58 -11.87 -8.69
N ASN A 107 18.24 -11.72 -9.96
CA ASN A 107 18.04 -10.42 -10.60
C ASN A 107 16.60 -9.92 -10.53
N THR A 108 15.67 -10.74 -10.05
CA THR A 108 14.28 -10.32 -9.87
C THR A 108 14.17 -9.38 -8.67
N VAL A 109 13.54 -8.24 -8.88
CA VAL A 109 13.25 -7.25 -7.84
C VAL A 109 11.79 -7.34 -7.41
N LEU A 110 10.89 -7.66 -8.35
CA LEU A 110 9.45 -7.74 -8.13
C LEU A 110 8.96 -9.15 -8.48
N GLY A 111 8.51 -9.88 -7.46
CA GLY A 111 7.88 -11.20 -7.62
C GLY A 111 6.39 -11.12 -7.88
N THR A 112 5.70 -12.23 -7.63
CA THR A 112 4.24 -12.32 -7.75
C THR A 112 3.51 -11.74 -6.54
N LEU A 113 2.26 -11.41 -6.72
CA LEU A 113 1.29 -11.36 -5.63
C LEU A 113 0.99 -12.79 -5.14
N ILE A 114 0.27 -12.90 -4.02
CA ILE A 114 -0.01 -14.21 -3.40
C ILE A 114 -0.73 -15.16 -4.37
N ASP A 115 -1.64 -14.64 -5.17
CA ASP A 115 -2.39 -15.37 -6.19
C ASP A 115 -2.93 -14.43 -7.29
N GLU A 116 -3.60 -15.00 -8.29
CA GLU A 116 -4.21 -14.25 -9.38
C GLU A 116 -5.39 -13.39 -8.93
N ASP A 117 -6.12 -13.77 -7.90
CA ASP A 117 -7.25 -13.00 -7.39
C ASP A 117 -6.76 -11.71 -6.73
N ALA A 118 -5.66 -11.77 -5.96
CA ALA A 118 -5.01 -10.59 -5.41
C ALA A 118 -4.52 -9.64 -6.53
N ALA A 119 -3.91 -10.20 -7.59
CA ALA A 119 -3.46 -9.40 -8.73
C ALA A 119 -4.63 -8.75 -9.49
N ARG A 120 -5.76 -9.45 -9.60
CA ARG A 120 -7.00 -8.91 -10.19
C ARG A 120 -7.59 -7.77 -9.35
N MET A 121 -7.60 -7.92 -8.02
CA MET A 121 -8.06 -6.85 -7.13
C MET A 121 -7.22 -5.58 -7.27
N VAL A 122 -5.89 -5.71 -7.38
CA VAL A 122 -5.00 -4.57 -7.62
C VAL A 122 -5.29 -3.93 -8.98
N GLU A 123 -5.46 -4.74 -10.04
CA GLU A 123 -5.83 -4.27 -11.38
C GLU A 123 -7.16 -3.50 -11.36
N GLU A 124 -8.18 -4.01 -10.66
CA GLU A 124 -9.49 -3.35 -10.52
C GLU A 124 -9.35 -2.01 -9.79
N THR A 125 -8.59 -1.94 -8.71
CA THR A 125 -8.33 -0.70 -7.96
C THR A 125 -7.66 0.35 -8.84
N VAL A 126 -6.63 -0.04 -9.60
CA VAL A 126 -5.94 0.86 -10.53
C VAL A 126 -6.87 1.31 -11.66
N ASN A 127 -7.65 0.39 -12.24
CA ASN A 127 -8.61 0.72 -13.28
C ASN A 127 -9.72 1.67 -12.80
N ASN A 128 -10.17 1.53 -11.56
CA ASN A 128 -11.14 2.44 -10.95
C ASN A 128 -10.53 3.83 -10.75
N ALA A 129 -9.28 3.93 -10.30
CA ALA A 129 -8.58 5.20 -10.20
C ALA A 129 -8.45 5.87 -11.59
N VAL A 130 -8.12 5.13 -12.64
CA VAL A 130 -8.04 5.66 -14.02
C VAL A 130 -9.41 6.16 -14.50
N LYS A 131 -10.49 5.43 -14.25
CA LYS A 131 -11.86 5.89 -14.57
C LYS A 131 -12.23 7.16 -13.81
N ALA A 132 -11.70 7.35 -12.60
CA ALA A 132 -11.88 8.55 -11.80
C ALA A 132 -10.96 9.72 -12.21
N GLY A 133 -10.04 9.53 -13.17
CA GLY A 133 -9.20 10.59 -13.73
C GLY A 133 -7.71 10.47 -13.45
N ALA A 134 -7.26 9.45 -12.71
CA ALA A 134 -5.84 9.16 -12.53
C ALA A 134 -5.18 8.73 -13.85
N LYS A 135 -3.86 8.95 -13.94
CA LYS A 135 -3.07 8.58 -15.11
C LYS A 135 -2.00 7.55 -14.74
N ILE A 136 -1.96 6.43 -15.44
CA ILE A 136 -0.85 5.48 -15.35
C ILE A 136 0.35 6.07 -16.09
N LEU A 137 1.44 6.32 -15.39
CA LEU A 137 2.69 6.82 -15.98
C LEU A 137 3.65 5.69 -16.35
N THR A 138 3.57 4.56 -15.65
CA THR A 138 4.29 3.31 -15.96
C THR A 138 3.60 2.15 -15.26
N GLY A 139 3.80 0.94 -15.75
CA GLY A 139 3.19 -0.28 -15.21
C GLY A 139 1.72 -0.45 -15.60
N GLY A 140 0.94 -1.02 -14.71
CA GLY A 140 -0.52 -1.17 -14.84
C GLY A 140 -0.96 -2.42 -15.58
N LYS A 141 -0.06 -3.37 -15.85
CA LYS A 141 -0.40 -4.62 -16.54
C LYS A 141 -0.30 -5.81 -15.59
N ARG A 142 -1.24 -6.73 -15.74
CA ARG A 142 -1.30 -8.00 -15.06
C ARG A 142 -0.97 -9.16 -15.99
N ASP A 143 -0.24 -10.14 -15.47
CA ASP A 143 -0.04 -11.45 -16.11
C ASP A 143 -0.10 -12.55 -15.04
N GLY A 144 -1.23 -13.29 -15.01
CA GLY A 144 -1.49 -14.23 -13.93
C GLY A 144 -1.47 -13.54 -12.56
N ALA A 145 -0.61 -14.03 -11.65
CA ALA A 145 -0.38 -13.44 -10.33
C ALA A 145 0.64 -12.29 -10.32
N PHE A 146 1.26 -11.97 -11.46
CA PHE A 146 2.14 -10.82 -11.58
C PHE A 146 1.35 -9.54 -11.82
N TYR A 147 1.81 -8.46 -11.20
CA TYR A 147 1.34 -7.10 -11.48
C TYR A 147 2.54 -6.15 -11.55
N GLU A 148 2.63 -5.37 -12.61
CA GLU A 148 3.77 -4.47 -12.82
C GLU A 148 3.84 -3.38 -11.74
N ALA A 149 5.07 -2.98 -11.36
CA ALA A 149 5.30 -1.80 -10.55
C ALA A 149 4.68 -0.56 -11.22
N THR A 150 3.71 0.05 -10.56
CA THR A 150 2.82 1.03 -11.17
C THR A 150 2.94 2.38 -10.48
N VAL A 151 3.06 3.44 -11.28
CA VAL A 151 3.00 4.84 -10.81
C VAL A 151 1.76 5.48 -11.36
N LEU A 152 0.94 6.08 -10.48
CA LEU A 152 -0.25 6.85 -10.82
C LEU A 152 -0.02 8.33 -10.52
N ASP A 153 -0.38 9.20 -11.46
CA ASP A 153 -0.46 10.65 -11.30
C ASP A 153 -1.92 11.13 -11.39
N ASN A 154 -2.17 12.39 -11.07
CA ASN A 154 -3.50 12.99 -10.98
C ASN A 154 -4.43 12.25 -10.02
N VAL A 155 -3.89 11.73 -8.94
CA VAL A 155 -4.67 11.04 -7.92
C VAL A 155 -5.26 12.04 -6.95
N THR A 156 -6.56 11.91 -6.67
CA THR A 156 -7.27 12.74 -5.68
C THR A 156 -7.52 11.95 -4.38
N PRO A 157 -7.67 12.64 -3.23
CA PRO A 157 -7.79 11.99 -1.93
C PRO A 157 -9.03 11.09 -1.76
N ASP A 158 -10.04 11.26 -2.60
CA ASP A 158 -11.31 10.51 -2.59
C ASP A 158 -11.29 9.25 -3.46
N MET A 159 -10.24 9.04 -4.24
CA MET A 159 -10.10 7.84 -5.07
C MET A 159 -9.90 6.59 -4.20
N ASP A 160 -10.47 5.47 -4.63
CA ASP A 160 -10.40 4.19 -3.94
C ASP A 160 -8.96 3.75 -3.62
N VAL A 161 -8.03 3.97 -4.54
CA VAL A 161 -6.58 3.69 -4.39
C VAL A 161 -5.92 4.49 -3.25
N VAL A 162 -6.56 5.54 -2.75
CA VAL A 162 -6.11 6.38 -1.62
C VAL A 162 -6.87 6.07 -0.35
N VAL A 163 -8.19 5.85 -0.46
CA VAL A 163 -9.07 5.63 0.68
C VAL A 163 -8.88 4.24 1.27
N ASN A 164 -8.69 3.23 0.41
CA ASN A 164 -8.51 1.84 0.81
C ASN A 164 -7.05 1.39 0.65
N GLU A 165 -6.64 0.42 1.45
CA GLU A 165 -5.33 -0.19 1.33
C GLU A 165 -5.22 -0.94 -0.01
N THR A 166 -4.28 -0.52 -0.86
CA THR A 166 -3.88 -1.30 -2.04
C THR A 166 -2.74 -2.22 -1.65
N PHE A 167 -3.02 -3.52 -1.52
CA PHE A 167 -2.03 -4.53 -1.13
C PHE A 167 -1.29 -5.06 -2.37
N GLY A 168 -0.63 -4.15 -3.07
CA GLY A 168 0.05 -4.39 -4.34
C GLY A 168 1.06 -3.30 -4.70
N PRO A 169 1.85 -3.48 -5.78
CA PRO A 169 2.97 -2.62 -6.15
C PRO A 169 2.51 -1.33 -6.87
N VAL A 170 1.75 -0.50 -6.17
CA VAL A 170 1.16 0.74 -6.73
C VAL A 170 1.61 1.94 -5.92
N ALA A 171 2.08 2.97 -6.62
CA ALA A 171 2.58 4.23 -6.09
C ALA A 171 1.69 5.40 -6.57
N PRO A 172 0.58 5.71 -5.88
CA PRO A 172 -0.29 6.83 -6.23
C PRO A 172 0.29 8.14 -5.69
N ILE A 173 0.37 9.16 -6.57
CA ILE A 173 0.92 10.48 -6.25
C ILE A 173 -0.22 11.48 -6.09
N ILE A 174 -0.28 12.10 -4.91
CA ILE A 174 -1.20 13.17 -4.54
C ILE A 174 -0.41 14.47 -4.44
N LYS A 175 -0.76 15.48 -5.22
CA LYS A 175 -0.10 16.79 -5.18
C LYS A 175 -0.79 17.68 -4.16
N VAL A 176 -0.01 18.41 -3.35
CA VAL A 176 -0.49 19.32 -2.32
C VAL A 176 0.17 20.69 -2.44
N LYS A 177 -0.53 21.73 -2.00
CA LYS A 177 -0.06 23.13 -2.09
C LYS A 177 0.61 23.64 -0.82
N SER A 178 0.48 22.91 0.28
CA SER A 178 1.03 23.32 1.57
C SER A 178 1.30 22.14 2.48
N THR A 179 2.14 22.38 3.49
CA THR A 179 2.41 21.40 4.55
C THR A 179 1.14 21.05 5.33
N ASP A 180 0.27 22.01 5.60
CA ASP A 180 -0.98 21.77 6.33
C ASP A 180 -1.92 20.86 5.54
N GLU A 181 -2.00 21.04 4.23
CA GLU A 181 -2.75 20.13 3.35
C GLU A 181 -2.13 18.73 3.35
N ALA A 182 -0.80 18.63 3.27
CA ALA A 182 -0.11 17.34 3.37
C ALA A 182 -0.43 16.65 4.69
N VAL A 183 -0.37 17.36 5.81
CA VAL A 183 -0.72 16.83 7.14
C VAL A 183 -2.17 16.36 7.18
N SER A 184 -3.11 17.10 6.60
CA SER A 184 -4.52 16.70 6.58
C SER A 184 -4.73 15.36 5.86
N TYR A 185 -3.97 15.10 4.81
CA TYR A 185 -4.04 13.83 4.06
C TYR A 185 -3.26 12.67 4.69
N THR A 186 -2.44 12.92 5.72
CA THR A 186 -1.83 11.83 6.49
C THR A 186 -2.83 11.16 7.44
N HIS A 187 -3.86 11.89 7.88
CA HIS A 187 -4.85 11.38 8.81
C HIS A 187 -5.75 10.35 8.14
N LEU A 188 -5.77 9.16 8.70
CA LEU A 188 -6.77 8.15 8.38
C LEU A 188 -7.95 8.34 9.33
N THR A 189 -9.14 8.48 8.78
CA THR A 189 -10.36 8.29 9.56
C THR A 189 -10.49 6.79 9.77
N LEU A 190 -9.79 6.26 10.78
CA LEU A 190 -10.05 4.89 11.19
C LEU A 190 -11.50 4.80 11.59
N PRO A 191 -12.26 3.77 11.15
CA PRO A 191 -13.60 3.56 11.65
C PRO A 191 -13.49 3.45 13.17
N THR A 192 -13.95 4.49 13.85
CA THR A 192 -13.98 4.51 15.32
C THR A 192 -14.92 3.39 15.72
N ILE A 193 -14.38 2.35 16.35
CA ILE A 193 -15.22 1.35 17.01
C ILE A 193 -15.91 2.10 18.14
N ARG A 194 -17.20 2.40 17.94
CA ARG A 194 -18.09 2.89 18.99
C ARG A 194 -18.72 1.73 19.72
#